data_c79d3e283d996e026f4744fa0cfd9cdc
#
_entry.id   c79d3e283d996e026f4744fa0cfd9cdc
#
_cell.length_a   1.000
_cell.length_b   1.000
_cell.length_c   1.000
_cell.angle_alpha   90.00
_cell.angle_beta   90.00
_cell.angle_gamma   90.00
#
_symmetry.space_group_name_H-M   'P 1'
#
loop_
_entity.id
_entity.type
_entity.pdbx_description
1 polymer ?
#
loop_
_entity_poly.entity_id
_entity_poly.type
_entity_poly.pdbx_seq_one_letter_code
_entity_poly.pdbx_strand_id
1 'polypeptide(L)'
;ISESGIEASGIGITCASINGTQIGGRRNLIINGAMLVAQRGTSSTTSGYSTVDRYSNQHSGADEAPTYAQVDVASGTTPYTLGFRKAFRITNGNQTSGVQNASDINIFQNIEAQDLVQSGWDYKSGSSFITWSFWIKSSVATNFYGYLRTYDNTAQGYAFETGSLTADTWTKITKTIPGNSNLTFVNDNGAGLRVAICPFNGSNRTSN
;
A
#
# COMPACT_ATOMS: atom_id res chain seq x y z
N ILE A 1 -20.52 -36.71 -4.70
CA ILE A 1 -20.30 -35.51 -3.89
C ILE A 1 -21.11 -35.74 -2.61
N SER A 2 -20.42 -35.89 -1.48
CA SER A 2 -21.06 -36.02 -0.18
C SER A 2 -21.26 -34.62 0.44
N GLU A 3 -22.12 -34.49 1.43
CA GLU A 3 -22.31 -33.25 2.21
C GLU A 3 -21.01 -32.82 2.92
N SER A 4 -20.05 -33.71 3.10
CA SER A 4 -18.75 -33.47 3.74
C SER A 4 -17.65 -33.01 2.76
N GLY A 5 -17.93 -32.87 1.47
CA GLY A 5 -16.98 -32.36 0.50
C GLY A 5 -16.50 -33.38 -0.57
N ILE A 6 -15.43 -33.06 -1.26
CA ILE A 6 -14.82 -33.89 -2.28
C ILE A 6 -13.59 -34.57 -1.67
N GLU A 7 -13.62 -35.90 -1.52
CA GLU A 7 -12.42 -36.68 -1.26
C GLU A 7 -11.79 -37.10 -2.58
N ALA A 8 -10.55 -36.71 -2.83
CA ALA A 8 -9.79 -37.06 -4.02
C ALA A 8 -8.42 -37.63 -3.57
N SER A 9 -8.40 -38.91 -3.22
CA SER A 9 -7.16 -39.58 -2.85
C SER A 9 -6.44 -40.03 -4.15
N GLY A 10 -5.23 -39.56 -4.37
CA GLY A 10 -4.40 -39.90 -5.53
C GLY A 10 -4.81 -39.24 -6.87
N ILE A 11 -5.75 -38.32 -6.86
CA ILE A 11 -6.20 -37.56 -8.04
C ILE A 11 -5.80 -36.08 -7.87
N GLY A 12 -5.12 -35.51 -8.86
CA GLY A 12 -4.86 -34.08 -8.91
C GLY A 12 -6.16 -33.32 -9.16
N ILE A 13 -6.49 -32.36 -8.28
CA ILE A 13 -7.60 -31.42 -8.50
C ILE A 13 -7.00 -30.16 -9.10
N THR A 14 -7.36 -29.82 -10.35
CA THR A 14 -7.02 -28.54 -10.97
C THR A 14 -8.22 -27.63 -10.85
N CYS A 15 -8.10 -26.59 -10.07
CA CYS A 15 -9.12 -25.54 -9.96
C CYS A 15 -8.45 -24.16 -9.85
N ALA A 16 -9.05 -23.16 -10.47
CA ALA A 16 -8.56 -21.77 -10.41
C ALA A 16 -8.91 -21.10 -9.09
N SER A 17 -9.99 -21.51 -8.43
CA SER A 17 -10.42 -20.96 -7.14
C SER A 17 -11.23 -21.97 -6.32
N ILE A 18 -11.22 -21.80 -5.00
CA ILE A 18 -12.16 -22.45 -4.06
C ILE A 18 -12.98 -21.34 -3.39
N ASN A 19 -14.30 -21.41 -3.47
CA ASN A 19 -15.23 -20.39 -2.95
C ASN A 19 -14.89 -18.97 -3.45
N GLY A 20 -14.53 -18.85 -4.74
CA GLY A 20 -14.13 -17.57 -5.33
C GLY A 20 -12.74 -17.07 -4.92
N THR A 21 -12.01 -17.85 -4.13
CA THR A 21 -10.64 -17.50 -3.72
C THR A 21 -9.62 -18.17 -4.62
N GLN A 22 -8.75 -17.42 -5.26
CA GLN A 22 -7.64 -17.94 -6.05
C GLN A 22 -6.72 -18.82 -5.18
N ILE A 23 -6.33 -20.00 -5.69
CA ILE A 23 -5.59 -21.01 -4.92
C ILE A 23 -4.10 -20.92 -5.15
N GLY A 24 -3.68 -20.45 -6.31
CA GLY A 24 -2.26 -20.31 -6.67
C GLY A 24 -1.72 -18.91 -6.41
N GLY A 25 -0.39 -18.80 -6.38
CA GLY A 25 0.33 -17.54 -6.31
C GLY A 25 0.45 -16.94 -4.91
N ARG A 26 1.10 -15.80 -4.85
CA ARG A 26 1.37 -15.03 -3.64
C ARG A 26 0.21 -14.09 -3.36
N ARG A 27 -0.66 -14.44 -2.43
CA ARG A 27 -1.91 -13.71 -2.18
C ARG A 27 -1.73 -12.34 -1.56
N ASN A 28 -0.73 -12.16 -0.70
CA ASN A 28 -0.41 -10.87 -0.09
C ASN A 28 0.97 -10.42 -0.55
N LEU A 29 1.00 -9.38 -1.36
CA LEU A 29 2.22 -8.78 -1.89
C LEU A 29 2.81 -7.73 -0.95
N ILE A 30 2.04 -7.25 0.02
CA ILE A 30 2.49 -6.25 0.99
C ILE A 30 3.25 -6.96 2.12
N ILE A 31 4.52 -6.63 2.27
CA ILE A 31 5.38 -7.16 3.33
C ILE A 31 5.30 -6.22 4.53
N ASN A 32 5.23 -6.78 5.74
CA ASN A 32 5.10 -6.01 6.99
C ASN A 32 3.88 -5.07 7.02
N GLY A 33 2.77 -5.48 6.39
CA GLY A 33 1.54 -4.67 6.30
C GLY A 33 0.89 -4.35 7.65
N ALA A 34 1.22 -5.09 8.70
CA ALA A 34 0.80 -4.81 10.07
C ALA A 34 1.76 -3.85 10.81
N MET A 35 2.80 -3.33 10.16
CA MET A 35 3.78 -2.36 10.68
C MET A 35 4.54 -2.84 11.93
N LEU A 36 4.66 -4.16 12.13
CA LEU A 36 5.22 -4.75 13.37
C LEU A 36 6.74 -4.65 13.46
N VAL A 37 7.43 -4.71 12.32
CA VAL A 37 8.89 -4.74 12.26
C VAL A 37 9.44 -3.35 11.95
N ALA A 38 10.33 -2.85 12.81
CA ALA A 38 10.98 -1.55 12.68
C ALA A 38 12.44 -1.64 13.18
N GLN A 39 13.28 -2.40 12.47
CA GLN A 39 14.67 -2.71 12.88
C GLN A 39 15.59 -1.49 12.85
N ARG A 40 15.31 -0.50 12.00
CA ARG A 40 16.11 0.72 11.87
C ARG A 40 15.78 1.78 12.91
N GLY A 41 14.73 1.57 13.68
CA GLY A 41 14.25 2.52 14.70
C GLY A 41 12.76 2.75 14.58
N THR A 42 12.17 3.21 15.67
CA THR A 42 10.72 3.46 15.76
C THR A 42 10.33 4.90 15.44
N SER A 43 11.30 5.80 15.23
CA SER A 43 11.06 7.20 14.85
C SER A 43 12.25 7.78 14.09
N SER A 44 11.99 8.62 13.09
CA SER A 44 13.01 9.30 12.28
C SER A 44 12.40 10.51 11.58
N THR A 45 13.23 11.51 11.27
CA THR A 45 12.91 12.62 10.35
C THR A 45 13.58 12.47 8.99
N THR A 46 14.35 11.38 8.79
CA THR A 46 15.12 11.14 7.58
C THR A 46 14.27 10.43 6.52
N SER A 47 14.36 10.86 5.27
CA SER A 47 13.75 10.16 4.13
C SER A 47 14.43 8.81 3.87
N GLY A 48 13.69 7.91 3.25
CA GLY A 48 14.14 6.56 2.90
C GLY A 48 13.58 5.48 3.84
N TYR A 49 14.25 4.35 3.92
CA TYR A 49 13.88 3.23 4.80
C TYR A 49 14.41 3.47 6.21
N SER A 50 13.80 4.38 6.94
CA SER A 50 14.34 4.90 8.21
C SER A 50 13.62 4.41 9.47
N THR A 51 12.43 3.80 9.33
CA THR A 51 11.61 3.33 10.47
C THR A 51 11.03 1.95 10.19
N VAL A 52 9.73 1.87 9.87
CA VAL A 52 9.03 0.60 9.61
C VAL A 52 9.63 -0.10 8.40
N ASP A 53 10.07 -1.34 8.59
CA ASP A 53 10.75 -2.11 7.56
C ASP A 53 9.87 -2.33 6.33
N ARG A 54 10.49 -2.30 5.15
CA ARG A 54 9.89 -2.40 3.81
C ARG A 54 9.12 -1.16 3.35
N TYR A 55 8.86 -0.18 4.23
CA TYR A 55 8.28 1.09 3.85
C TYR A 55 9.35 2.16 3.74
N SER A 56 9.34 2.87 2.63
CA SER A 56 10.14 4.07 2.42
C SER A 56 9.26 5.30 2.58
N ASN A 57 9.80 6.32 3.20
CA ASN A 57 9.18 7.63 3.29
C ASN A 57 9.99 8.64 2.47
N GLN A 58 9.34 9.67 2.03
CA GLN A 58 9.96 10.77 1.29
C GLN A 58 9.26 12.07 1.65
N HIS A 59 10.04 13.14 1.74
CA HIS A 59 9.53 14.51 1.79
C HIS A 59 10.47 15.43 1.02
N SER A 60 9.93 16.50 0.50
CA SER A 60 10.67 17.60 -0.11
C SER A 60 9.97 18.94 0.11
N GLY A 61 10.72 20.04 0.11
CA GLY A 61 10.19 21.39 0.20
C GLY A 61 9.48 21.73 1.51
N ALA A 62 9.75 21.02 2.58
CA ALA A 62 9.24 21.30 3.92
C ALA A 62 10.25 22.17 4.70
N ASP A 63 9.78 23.19 5.42
CA ASP A 63 10.62 24.01 6.32
C ASP A 63 11.18 23.19 7.47
N GLU A 64 10.34 22.35 8.05
CA GLU A 64 10.71 21.38 9.05
C GLU A 64 10.32 19.98 8.56
N ALA A 65 11.26 19.04 8.65
CA ALA A 65 11.04 17.67 8.22
C ALA A 65 9.91 17.00 9.01
N PRO A 66 9.03 16.21 8.35
CA PRO A 66 8.04 15.40 9.04
C PRO A 66 8.71 14.36 9.94
N THR A 67 8.05 14.01 11.04
CA THR A 67 8.44 12.85 11.84
C THR A 67 7.68 11.61 11.35
N TYR A 68 8.42 10.56 11.04
CA TYR A 68 7.93 9.24 10.68
C TYR A 68 8.09 8.30 11.86
N ALA A 69 7.02 7.66 12.31
CA ALA A 69 7.08 6.83 13.50
C ALA A 69 6.22 5.56 13.41
N GLN A 70 6.74 4.47 13.99
CA GLN A 70 5.91 3.33 14.38
C GLN A 70 5.21 3.67 15.69
N VAL A 71 3.88 3.57 15.73
CA VAL A 71 3.07 3.89 16.90
C VAL A 71 2.11 2.75 17.24
N ASP A 72 1.63 2.72 18.47
CA ASP A 72 0.64 1.73 18.89
C ASP A 72 -0.75 2.07 18.31
N VAL A 73 -1.48 1.04 17.94
CA VAL A 73 -2.91 1.10 17.67
C VAL A 73 -3.64 0.95 19.00
N ALA A 74 -4.42 1.97 19.36
CA ALA A 74 -5.13 2.00 20.65
C ALA A 74 -6.12 0.84 20.80
N SER A 75 -6.16 0.23 21.98
CA SER A 75 -7.16 -0.78 22.33
C SER A 75 -8.57 -0.22 22.19
N GLY A 76 -9.54 -1.08 21.86
CA GLY A 76 -10.94 -0.67 21.65
C GLY A 76 -11.22 -0.10 20.26
N THR A 77 -10.21 0.15 19.42
CA THR A 77 -10.42 0.55 18.03
C THR A 77 -10.66 -0.66 17.12
N THR A 78 -11.38 -0.45 16.00
CA THR A 78 -11.65 -1.53 15.04
C THR A 78 -10.38 -2.19 14.51
N PRO A 79 -9.32 -1.46 14.08
CA PRO A 79 -8.08 -2.14 13.69
C PRO A 79 -7.46 -2.99 14.81
N TYR A 80 -7.54 -2.53 16.06
CA TYR A 80 -7.01 -3.31 17.19
C TYR A 80 -7.77 -4.63 17.37
N THR A 81 -9.10 -4.63 17.29
CA THR A 81 -9.93 -5.85 17.38
C THR A 81 -9.66 -6.83 16.23
N LEU A 82 -9.22 -6.32 15.08
CA LEU A 82 -8.82 -7.10 13.91
C LEU A 82 -7.36 -7.60 13.97
N GLY A 83 -6.65 -7.35 15.06
CA GLY A 83 -5.31 -7.87 15.28
C GLY A 83 -4.16 -6.90 15.00
N PHE A 84 -4.41 -5.69 14.48
CA PHE A 84 -3.37 -4.69 14.28
C PHE A 84 -2.92 -4.12 15.62
N ARG A 85 -1.61 -4.04 15.83
CA ARG A 85 -1.01 -3.52 17.08
C ARG A 85 -0.16 -2.29 16.84
N LYS A 86 0.35 -2.13 15.61
CA LYS A 86 1.21 -1.02 15.21
C LYS A 86 0.66 -0.34 13.96
N ALA A 87 1.00 0.93 13.83
CA ALA A 87 0.71 1.74 12.65
C ALA A 87 1.92 2.60 12.30
N PHE A 88 2.03 3.00 11.05
CA PHE A 88 2.97 4.03 10.60
C PHE A 88 2.29 5.39 10.74
N ARG A 89 2.90 6.31 11.48
CA ARG A 89 2.41 7.68 11.66
C ARG A 89 3.36 8.68 11.02
N ILE A 90 2.79 9.62 10.29
CA ILE A 90 3.47 10.82 9.80
C ILE A 90 2.94 11.99 10.60
N THR A 91 3.84 12.74 11.23
CA THR A 91 3.52 14.00 11.91
C THR A 91 4.21 15.13 11.16
N ASN A 92 3.44 16.06 10.61
CA ASN A 92 3.99 17.20 9.90
C ASN A 92 4.79 18.09 10.85
N GLY A 93 5.93 18.61 10.35
CA GLY A 93 6.66 19.65 11.00
C GLY A 93 5.98 21.02 10.80
N ASN A 94 6.52 22.03 11.46
CA ASN A 94 6.06 23.40 11.32
C ASN A 94 6.46 23.97 9.94
N GLN A 95 5.50 24.56 9.23
CA GLN A 95 5.67 25.14 7.91
C GLN A 95 5.45 26.66 7.97
N THR A 96 6.47 27.39 8.41
CA THR A 96 6.39 28.85 8.65
C THR A 96 6.41 29.67 7.38
N SER A 97 7.13 29.20 6.34
CA SER A 97 7.19 29.89 5.03
C SER A 97 6.07 29.47 4.08
N GLY A 98 5.16 28.61 4.55
CA GLY A 98 4.10 28.03 3.76
C GLY A 98 4.59 26.89 2.88
N VAL A 99 3.63 26.23 2.25
CA VAL A 99 3.89 25.06 1.43
C VAL A 99 4.36 25.47 0.04
N GLN A 100 5.48 24.93 -0.42
CA GLN A 100 6.00 25.16 -1.76
C GLN A 100 5.21 24.32 -2.78
N ASN A 101 5.09 24.84 -4.02
CA ASN A 101 4.38 24.12 -5.10
C ASN A 101 5.00 22.76 -5.44
N ALA A 102 6.29 22.57 -5.17
CA ALA A 102 7.00 21.32 -5.39
C ALA A 102 7.09 20.43 -4.14
N SER A 103 6.50 20.84 -3.01
CA SER A 103 6.56 20.05 -1.76
C SER A 103 5.77 18.76 -1.88
N ASP A 104 6.29 17.72 -1.28
CA ASP A 104 5.59 16.43 -1.18
C ASP A 104 5.94 15.69 0.11
N ILE A 105 5.00 14.88 0.58
CA ILE A 105 5.20 13.89 1.63
C ILE A 105 4.56 12.60 1.15
N ASN A 106 5.36 11.53 1.09
CA ASN A 106 4.93 10.25 0.60
C ASN A 106 5.39 9.11 1.53
N ILE A 107 4.57 8.09 1.67
CA ILE A 107 4.96 6.77 2.17
C ILE A 107 4.65 5.74 1.10
N PHE A 108 5.59 4.84 0.83
CA PHE A 108 5.41 3.83 -0.19
C PHE A 108 6.11 2.52 0.13
N GLN A 109 5.65 1.46 -0.50
CA GLN A 109 6.34 0.18 -0.58
C GLN A 109 6.56 -0.19 -2.05
N ASN A 110 7.78 -0.62 -2.37
CA ASN A 110 8.08 -1.24 -3.65
C ASN A 110 7.89 -2.76 -3.53
N ILE A 111 7.14 -3.33 -4.47
CA ILE A 111 6.94 -4.76 -4.65
C ILE A 111 7.85 -5.19 -5.78
N GLU A 112 8.63 -6.25 -5.57
CA GLU A 112 9.55 -6.77 -6.57
C GLU A 112 8.80 -7.33 -7.78
N ALA A 113 9.37 -7.16 -8.97
CA ALA A 113 8.73 -7.61 -10.20
C ALA A 113 8.49 -9.12 -10.22
N GLN A 114 9.44 -9.91 -9.71
CA GLN A 114 9.29 -11.36 -9.56
C GLN A 114 8.11 -11.77 -8.68
N ASP A 115 7.81 -11.00 -7.61
CA ASP A 115 6.68 -11.26 -6.73
C ASP A 115 5.34 -11.05 -7.43
N LEU A 116 5.28 -10.05 -8.32
CA LEU A 116 4.09 -9.77 -9.14
C LEU A 116 3.87 -10.86 -10.20
N VAL A 117 4.93 -11.27 -10.89
CA VAL A 117 4.84 -12.34 -11.91
C VAL A 117 4.38 -13.66 -11.29
N GLN A 118 4.81 -13.94 -10.05
CA GLN A 118 4.47 -15.19 -9.34
C GLN A 118 3.19 -15.07 -8.48
N SER A 119 2.54 -13.91 -8.47
CA SER A 119 1.35 -13.67 -7.63
C SER A 119 0.11 -14.46 -8.05
N GLY A 120 0.05 -14.91 -9.31
CA GLY A 120 -1.13 -15.48 -9.93
C GLY A 120 -2.13 -14.43 -10.44
N TRP A 121 -1.79 -13.14 -10.37
CA TRP A 121 -2.56 -12.09 -11.01
C TRP A 121 -2.28 -12.08 -12.52
N ASP A 122 -3.31 -12.28 -13.34
CA ASP A 122 -3.20 -12.03 -14.78
C ASP A 122 -3.21 -10.51 -15.03
N TYR A 123 -2.05 -9.89 -14.80
CA TYR A 123 -1.90 -8.43 -14.86
C TYR A 123 -2.14 -7.83 -16.24
N LYS A 124 -2.14 -8.63 -17.31
CA LYS A 124 -2.45 -8.16 -18.66
C LYS A 124 -3.94 -8.17 -18.98
N SER A 125 -4.75 -8.79 -18.17
CA SER A 125 -6.20 -8.91 -18.38
C SER A 125 -6.97 -7.85 -17.58
N GLY A 126 -7.78 -7.05 -18.27
CA GLY A 126 -8.71 -6.13 -17.62
C GLY A 126 -9.83 -6.79 -16.81
N SER A 127 -9.98 -8.12 -16.94
CA SER A 127 -10.92 -8.93 -16.17
C SER A 127 -10.28 -9.59 -14.94
N SER A 128 -9.00 -9.40 -14.72
CA SER A 128 -8.26 -9.87 -13.54
C SER A 128 -7.89 -8.70 -12.67
N PHE A 129 -8.06 -8.82 -11.35
CA PHE A 129 -7.97 -7.70 -10.42
C PHE A 129 -7.01 -8.02 -9.28
N ILE A 130 -6.35 -6.97 -8.78
CA ILE A 130 -5.76 -6.94 -7.44
C ILE A 130 -6.58 -6.03 -6.55
N THR A 131 -6.59 -6.33 -5.25
CA THR A 131 -7.25 -5.47 -4.26
C THR A 131 -6.23 -4.97 -3.28
N TRP A 132 -6.11 -3.64 -3.16
CA TRP A 132 -5.34 -3.00 -2.12
C TRP A 132 -6.26 -2.44 -1.06
N SER A 133 -6.06 -2.86 0.20
CA SER A 133 -6.83 -2.34 1.33
C SER A 133 -5.91 -1.99 2.49
N PHE A 134 -6.24 -0.90 3.18
CA PHE A 134 -5.50 -0.42 4.35
C PHE A 134 -6.43 0.35 5.29
N TRP A 135 -6.01 0.48 6.54
CA TRP A 135 -6.65 1.36 7.51
C TRP A 135 -5.90 2.68 7.57
N ILE A 136 -6.64 3.79 7.57
CA ILE A 136 -6.11 5.15 7.66
C ILE A 136 -6.85 5.93 8.74
N LYS A 137 -6.12 6.79 9.45
CA LYS A 137 -6.67 7.77 10.37
C LYS A 137 -5.90 9.08 10.20
N SER A 138 -6.61 10.21 10.17
CA SER A 138 -6.06 11.56 10.09
C SER A 138 -6.62 12.43 11.20
N SER A 139 -5.81 13.34 11.71
CA SER A 139 -6.27 14.37 12.67
C SER A 139 -7.10 15.48 12.02
N VAL A 140 -7.15 15.52 10.68
CA VAL A 140 -7.95 16.48 9.91
C VAL A 140 -8.97 15.77 9.04
N ALA A 141 -10.15 16.35 8.93
CA ALA A 141 -11.19 15.86 8.03
C ALA A 141 -10.89 16.36 6.61
N THR A 142 -10.33 15.48 5.78
CA THR A 142 -9.99 15.78 4.40
C THR A 142 -9.89 14.52 3.55
N ASN A 143 -9.73 14.69 2.26
CA ASN A 143 -9.44 13.64 1.30
C ASN A 143 -7.94 13.50 1.10
N PHE A 144 -7.44 12.29 1.07
CA PHE A 144 -6.04 11.98 0.75
C PHE A 144 -5.94 11.20 -0.55
N TYR A 145 -4.79 11.29 -1.18
CA TYR A 145 -4.50 10.67 -2.46
C TYR A 145 -3.43 9.60 -2.34
N GLY A 146 -3.45 8.69 -3.28
CA GLY A 146 -2.44 7.67 -3.41
C GLY A 146 -2.37 7.15 -4.83
N TYR A 147 -1.36 6.33 -5.10
CA TYR A 147 -1.19 5.76 -6.41
C TYR A 147 -0.53 4.38 -6.37
N LEU A 148 -0.77 3.61 -7.43
CA LEU A 148 0.06 2.50 -7.82
C LEU A 148 0.81 2.92 -9.09
N ARG A 149 2.11 2.57 -9.20
CA ARG A 149 2.93 2.88 -10.38
C ARG A 149 3.86 1.73 -10.68
N THR A 150 3.92 1.33 -11.96
CA THR A 150 4.89 0.35 -12.44
C THR A 150 6.24 0.99 -12.73
N TYR A 151 7.30 0.18 -12.66
CA TYR A 151 8.68 0.62 -12.91
C TYR A 151 9.34 -0.09 -14.08
N ASP A 152 8.78 -1.21 -14.50
CA ASP A 152 9.27 -1.93 -15.66
C ASP A 152 8.71 -1.35 -16.95
N ASN A 153 9.58 -1.16 -17.95
CA ASN A 153 9.22 -0.64 -19.23
C ASN A 153 8.53 0.76 -19.14
N THR A 154 7.53 1.03 -19.98
CA THR A 154 6.76 2.28 -19.90
C THR A 154 5.90 2.29 -18.64
N ALA A 155 6.14 3.27 -17.77
CA ALA A 155 5.42 3.36 -16.49
C ALA A 155 3.92 3.54 -16.73
N GLN A 156 3.14 2.73 -16.02
CA GLN A 156 1.69 2.83 -15.93
C GLN A 156 1.31 3.27 -14.52
N GLY A 157 0.29 4.08 -14.36
CA GLY A 157 -0.17 4.60 -13.08
C GLY A 157 -1.67 4.38 -12.87
N TYR A 158 -2.04 4.14 -11.61
CA TYR A 158 -3.41 4.15 -11.14
C TYR A 158 -3.48 5.05 -9.91
N ALA A 159 -4.06 6.24 -10.08
CA ALA A 159 -4.28 7.18 -9.00
C ALA A 159 -5.64 6.92 -8.33
N PHE A 160 -5.74 7.18 -7.04
CA PHE A 160 -6.98 7.08 -6.30
C PHE A 160 -7.04 8.11 -5.17
N GLU A 161 -8.23 8.31 -4.63
CA GLU A 161 -8.49 9.11 -3.45
C GLU A 161 -9.14 8.26 -2.35
N THR A 162 -8.97 8.68 -1.09
CA THR A 162 -9.60 8.01 0.05
C THR A 162 -11.10 8.30 0.13
N GLY A 163 -11.55 9.39 -0.45
CA GLY A 163 -12.77 10.09 -0.07
C GLY A 163 -12.54 10.91 1.21
N SER A 164 -13.50 11.74 1.58
CA SER A 164 -13.42 12.56 2.77
C SER A 164 -13.36 11.70 4.04
N LEU A 165 -12.28 11.80 4.79
CA LEU A 165 -12.13 11.13 6.08
C LEU A 165 -12.77 11.96 7.18
N THR A 166 -13.29 11.30 8.21
CA THR A 166 -13.64 11.95 9.47
C THR A 166 -12.39 12.04 10.35
N ALA A 167 -12.15 13.22 10.93
CA ALA A 167 -11.01 13.43 11.82
C ALA A 167 -10.99 12.41 12.96
N ASP A 168 -9.79 11.96 13.31
CA ASP A 168 -9.49 11.01 14.38
C ASP A 168 -10.22 9.65 14.30
N THR A 169 -10.78 9.32 13.14
CA THR A 169 -11.55 8.09 12.93
C THR A 169 -10.80 7.13 12.01
N TRP A 170 -10.63 5.88 12.45
CA TRP A 170 -10.08 4.82 11.61
C TRP A 170 -11.05 4.45 10.49
N THR A 171 -10.62 4.59 9.25
CA THR A 171 -11.39 4.28 8.05
C THR A 171 -10.66 3.22 7.23
N LYS A 172 -11.37 2.16 6.83
CA LYS A 172 -10.82 1.17 5.89
C LYS A 172 -11.03 1.64 4.46
N ILE A 173 -9.93 1.76 3.73
CA ILE A 173 -9.95 2.05 2.30
C ILE A 173 -9.72 0.74 1.55
N THR A 174 -10.48 0.53 0.49
CA THR A 174 -10.35 -0.64 -0.39
C THR A 174 -10.43 -0.17 -1.85
N LYS A 175 -9.43 -0.52 -2.65
CA LYS A 175 -9.35 -0.22 -4.07
C LYS A 175 -9.15 -1.52 -4.83
N THR A 176 -10.02 -1.77 -5.80
CA THR A 176 -9.91 -2.90 -6.73
C THR A 176 -9.38 -2.37 -8.05
N ILE A 177 -8.24 -2.88 -8.49
CA ILE A 177 -7.48 -2.36 -9.62
C ILE A 177 -7.42 -3.45 -10.69
N PRO A 178 -7.93 -3.19 -11.90
CA PRO A 178 -7.86 -4.14 -13.01
C PRO A 178 -6.44 -4.26 -13.55
N GLY A 179 -6.14 -5.38 -14.16
CA GLY A 179 -5.00 -5.51 -15.05
C GLY A 179 -5.18 -4.65 -16.32
N ASN A 180 -4.12 -4.51 -17.07
CA ASN A 180 -4.10 -3.76 -18.34
C ASN A 180 -3.06 -4.37 -19.28
N SER A 181 -3.39 -4.47 -20.57
CA SER A 181 -2.49 -5.04 -21.60
C SER A 181 -1.14 -4.34 -21.70
N ASN A 182 -1.04 -3.08 -21.27
CA ASN A 182 0.20 -2.31 -21.25
C ASN A 182 1.10 -2.60 -20.04
N LEU A 183 0.60 -3.31 -19.02
CA LEU A 183 1.41 -3.68 -17.87
C LEU A 183 2.49 -4.67 -18.29
N THR A 184 3.70 -4.44 -17.82
CA THR A 184 4.84 -5.33 -18.03
C THR A 184 5.62 -5.44 -16.75
N PHE A 185 5.93 -6.66 -16.33
CA PHE A 185 6.82 -6.93 -15.20
C PHE A 185 7.89 -7.91 -15.66
N VAL A 186 9.16 -7.58 -15.39
CA VAL A 186 10.28 -8.49 -15.59
C VAL A 186 10.40 -9.42 -14.39
N ASN A 187 10.89 -10.62 -14.59
CA ASN A 187 11.03 -11.60 -13.50
C ASN A 187 12.38 -11.42 -12.79
N ASP A 188 12.55 -10.29 -12.11
CA ASP A 188 13.77 -9.96 -11.35
C ASP A 188 13.44 -9.37 -9.96
N ASN A 189 14.47 -9.02 -9.20
CA ASN A 189 14.36 -8.41 -7.88
C ASN A 189 14.25 -6.88 -7.89
N GLY A 190 14.13 -6.27 -9.07
CA GLY A 190 13.85 -4.85 -9.23
C GLY A 190 12.45 -4.48 -8.75
N ALA A 191 12.21 -3.19 -8.59
CA ALA A 191 10.88 -2.69 -8.25
C ALA A 191 9.95 -2.82 -9.47
N GLY A 192 8.98 -3.73 -9.42
CA GLY A 192 7.95 -3.84 -10.46
C GLY A 192 6.77 -2.90 -10.22
N LEU A 193 6.30 -2.81 -8.98
CA LEU A 193 5.15 -1.97 -8.60
C LEU A 193 5.41 -1.21 -7.31
N ARG A 194 5.11 0.07 -7.30
CA ARG A 194 5.02 0.88 -6.08
C ARG A 194 3.57 1.06 -5.70
N VAL A 195 3.27 0.90 -4.41
CA VAL A 195 2.04 1.36 -3.78
C VAL A 195 2.37 2.52 -2.86
N ALA A 196 1.66 3.64 -2.99
CA ALA A 196 1.98 4.87 -2.27
C ALA A 196 0.74 5.57 -1.73
N ILE A 197 0.87 6.15 -0.54
CA ILE A 197 -0.04 7.15 0.02
C ILE A 197 0.71 8.48 0.05
N CYS A 198 0.03 9.54 -0.38
CA CYS A 198 0.56 10.89 -0.45
C CYS A 198 -0.23 11.79 0.51
N PRO A 199 0.19 11.91 1.77
CA PRO A 199 -0.47 12.77 2.74
C PRO A 199 -0.45 14.24 2.34
N PHE A 200 0.54 14.62 1.53
CA PHE A 200 0.64 15.96 0.99
C PHE A 200 1.33 15.98 -0.37
N ASN A 201 0.75 16.73 -1.31
CA ASN A 201 1.36 17.07 -2.59
C ASN A 201 1.09 18.56 -2.91
N GLY A 202 2.14 19.31 -3.21
CA GLY A 202 2.05 20.66 -3.74
C GLY A 202 1.51 20.67 -5.19
N SER A 203 1.10 21.84 -5.67
CA SER A 203 0.39 21.98 -6.95
C SER A 203 1.14 21.43 -8.16
N ASN A 204 2.48 21.45 -8.16
CA ASN A 204 3.30 20.87 -9.24
C ASN A 204 3.31 19.33 -9.25
N ARG A 205 2.74 18.68 -8.23
CA ARG A 205 2.68 17.22 -8.06
C ARG A 205 1.27 16.66 -8.23
N THR A 206 0.28 17.53 -8.51
CA THR A 206 -1.14 17.17 -8.62
C THR A 206 -1.66 17.16 -10.06
N SER A 207 -0.87 17.60 -11.04
CA SER A 207 -1.20 17.49 -12.46
C SER A 207 -0.86 16.11 -13.01
N ASN A 208 -1.80 15.51 -13.73
CA ASN A 208 -1.59 14.31 -14.55
C ASN A 208 -0.77 14.63 -15.78
#